data_58c09ab1bf5dce6ea0d325f7fe23fd7f
#
_entry.id   58c09ab1bf5dce6ea0d325f7fe23fd7f
#
_cell.length_a   1.000
_cell.length_b   1.000
_cell.length_c   1.000
_cell.angle_alpha   90.00
_cell.angle_beta   90.00
_cell.angle_gamma   90.00
#
_symmetry.space_group_name_H-M   'P 1'
#
loop_
_entity.id
_entity.type
_entity.pdbx_description
1 polymer ?
#
loop_
_entity_poly.entity_id
_entity_poly.type
_entity_poly.pdbx_seq_one_letter_code
_entity_poly.pdbx_strand_id
1 'polypeptide(L)'
;MLQRIYLDNNATTRIDPKVKEIMDPFLRDHYGNPSSLHQFGTETHPAIAEALDKLYKGINARDIDDVIITSCATESNNWVLKGVYFDECLKKGKNHIVTTVAEHPAVRSTCNFLESLGVEVTYLPINEHGSITAEQVKEAITEKTALVSVMWANNETGLIFPVEEIGAICKEKGVLFHTDAVQAIGKIPVDVLKANADFLSFSAHKFHGPKGIGGLYIRSGVELTPLFHGGEHMNGRRSGTLNVPYIVGMGEAMKLAVEHLDYEKEVVGKLRDKLEEALLKIPDVMVVGDRIHRVPNTTLISVRGIEGEAMLWDLNRSNIAASTGSACASEDLEANPVMVAIGASKELAHTAIRLSLSRFNTEAEIDKTIEVFSQAATRLRNISSSY
;
A
#
# COMPACT_ATOMS: atom_id res chain seq x y z
N MET A 1 22.91 17.80 -16.56
CA MET A 1 21.63 17.84 -15.78
C MET A 1 21.96 17.40 -14.36
N LEU A 2 21.48 18.11 -13.34
CA LEU A 2 21.59 17.65 -11.96
C LEU A 2 20.86 16.32 -11.82
N GLN A 3 21.48 15.33 -11.21
CA GLN A 3 20.87 14.01 -10.98
C GLN A 3 19.65 14.19 -10.10
N ARG A 4 18.51 13.60 -10.51
CA ARG A 4 17.27 13.58 -9.71
C ARG A 4 17.29 12.36 -8.80
N ILE A 5 17.07 12.58 -7.52
CA ILE A 5 17.00 11.53 -6.49
C ILE A 5 15.54 11.37 -6.08
N TYR A 6 15.00 10.16 -6.17
CA TYR A 6 13.61 9.88 -5.86
C TYR A 6 13.50 8.97 -4.64
N LEU A 7 13.05 9.53 -3.52
CA LEU A 7 12.87 8.87 -2.24
C LEU A 7 11.41 8.93 -1.76
N ASP A 8 10.46 8.87 -2.71
CA ASP A 8 9.02 8.86 -2.44
C ASP A 8 8.33 7.64 -3.07
N ASN A 9 8.98 6.47 -3.01
CA ASN A 9 8.50 5.25 -3.65
C ASN A 9 7.23 4.67 -2.99
N ASN A 10 6.89 5.05 -1.77
CA ASN A 10 5.60 4.69 -1.16
C ASN A 10 4.42 5.47 -1.75
N ALA A 11 4.64 6.66 -2.33
CA ALA A 11 3.59 7.37 -3.05
C ALA A 11 3.32 6.75 -4.43
N THR A 12 4.36 6.51 -5.20
CA THR A 12 4.33 5.79 -6.48
C THR A 12 5.75 5.41 -6.87
N THR A 13 5.89 4.42 -7.73
CA THR A 13 7.20 4.03 -8.26
C THR A 13 7.33 4.31 -9.76
N ARG A 14 8.56 4.38 -10.26
CA ARG A 14 8.80 4.34 -11.70
C ARG A 14 8.45 2.96 -12.24
N ILE A 15 7.97 2.89 -13.47
CA ILE A 15 7.80 1.61 -14.16
C ILE A 15 9.18 1.00 -14.41
N ASP A 16 9.33 -0.30 -14.11
CA ASP A 16 10.54 -1.04 -14.43
C ASP A 16 10.74 -1.08 -15.95
N PRO A 17 11.97 -0.88 -16.46
CA PRO A 17 12.24 -0.96 -17.89
C PRO A 17 11.78 -2.26 -18.56
N LYS A 18 11.92 -3.40 -17.88
CA LYS A 18 11.45 -4.71 -18.38
C LYS A 18 9.91 -4.77 -18.47
N VAL A 19 9.23 -4.17 -17.48
CA VAL A 19 7.77 -4.06 -17.49
C VAL A 19 7.30 -3.22 -18.67
N LYS A 20 7.95 -2.08 -18.94
CA LYS A 20 7.64 -1.25 -20.09
C LYS A 20 7.84 -1.99 -21.40
N GLU A 21 8.96 -2.69 -21.54
CA GLU A 21 9.29 -3.45 -22.74
C GLU A 21 8.21 -4.50 -23.07
N ILE A 22 7.73 -5.23 -22.07
CA ILE A 22 6.72 -6.27 -22.29
C ILE A 22 5.31 -5.70 -22.56
N MET A 23 5.04 -4.47 -22.11
CA MET A 23 3.78 -3.76 -22.40
C MET A 23 3.72 -3.20 -23.83
N ASP A 24 4.83 -2.77 -24.40
CA ASP A 24 4.89 -2.02 -25.67
C ASP A 24 4.18 -2.74 -26.85
N PRO A 25 4.30 -4.06 -27.07
CA PRO A 25 3.58 -4.76 -28.14
C PRO A 25 2.05 -4.65 -28.00
N PHE A 26 1.52 -4.70 -26.78
CA PHE A 26 0.08 -4.64 -26.52
C PHE A 26 -0.50 -3.22 -26.58
N LEU A 27 0.34 -2.21 -26.57
CA LEU A 27 -0.07 -0.82 -26.80
C LEU A 27 -0.22 -0.49 -28.30
N ARG A 28 0.35 -1.32 -29.21
CA ARG A 28 0.49 -1.00 -30.62
C ARG A 28 0.01 -2.13 -31.56
N ASP A 29 0.56 -3.32 -31.35
CA ASP A 29 0.47 -4.40 -32.34
C ASP A 29 -0.64 -5.40 -31.98
N HIS A 30 -0.81 -5.75 -30.70
CA HIS A 30 -1.82 -6.67 -30.16
C HIS A 30 -2.94 -5.92 -29.44
N TYR A 31 -3.68 -5.08 -30.17
CA TYR A 31 -4.69 -4.15 -29.60
C TYR A 31 -6.11 -4.72 -29.59
N GLY A 32 -6.31 -5.97 -30.02
CA GLY A 32 -7.65 -6.56 -30.12
C GLY A 32 -8.35 -6.69 -28.76
N ASN A 33 -9.70 -6.54 -28.77
CA ASN A 33 -10.49 -6.76 -27.57
C ASN A 33 -10.52 -8.27 -27.25
N PRO A 34 -10.05 -8.70 -26.06
CA PRO A 34 -10.01 -10.12 -25.68
C PRO A 34 -11.40 -10.82 -25.71
N SER A 35 -12.49 -10.06 -25.62
CA SER A 35 -13.84 -10.62 -25.72
C SER A 35 -14.32 -10.91 -27.13
N SER A 36 -13.54 -10.50 -28.16
CA SER A 36 -13.86 -10.75 -29.57
C SER A 36 -13.39 -12.13 -30.01
N LEU A 37 -14.23 -12.83 -30.80
CA LEU A 37 -13.94 -14.20 -31.27
C LEU A 37 -12.95 -14.27 -32.43
N HIS A 38 -12.66 -13.14 -33.06
CA HIS A 38 -11.67 -13.08 -34.15
C HIS A 38 -10.22 -13.11 -33.63
N GLN A 39 -9.28 -13.43 -34.47
CA GLN A 39 -7.88 -13.65 -34.14
C GLN A 39 -7.24 -12.48 -33.37
N PHE A 40 -7.51 -11.23 -33.76
CA PHE A 40 -6.99 -10.06 -33.04
C PHE A 40 -7.39 -10.02 -31.55
N GLY A 41 -8.58 -10.53 -31.19
CA GLY A 41 -8.98 -10.65 -29.80
C GLY A 41 -8.30 -11.82 -29.11
N THR A 42 -8.40 -13.02 -29.71
CA THR A 42 -7.93 -14.26 -29.11
C THR A 42 -6.42 -14.35 -28.95
N GLU A 43 -5.63 -13.67 -29.80
CA GLU A 43 -4.16 -13.63 -29.68
C GLU A 43 -3.64 -13.00 -28.40
N THR A 44 -4.49 -12.21 -27.68
CA THR A 44 -4.12 -11.61 -26.40
C THR A 44 -4.28 -12.56 -25.20
N HIS A 45 -5.07 -13.64 -25.35
CA HIS A 45 -5.42 -14.56 -24.25
C HIS A 45 -4.20 -15.21 -23.57
N PRO A 46 -3.17 -15.71 -24.30
CA PRO A 46 -2.01 -16.32 -23.67
C PRO A 46 -1.27 -15.36 -22.74
N ALA A 47 -1.12 -14.09 -23.16
CA ALA A 47 -0.44 -13.08 -22.37
C ALA A 47 -1.23 -12.69 -21.10
N ILE A 48 -2.57 -12.62 -21.21
CA ILE A 48 -3.44 -12.40 -20.04
C ILE A 48 -3.33 -13.58 -19.07
N ALA A 49 -3.39 -14.82 -19.58
CA ALA A 49 -3.28 -16.01 -18.73
C ALA A 49 -1.93 -16.09 -18.00
N GLU A 50 -0.82 -15.81 -18.71
CA GLU A 50 0.52 -15.75 -18.11
C GLU A 50 0.63 -14.65 -17.05
N ALA A 51 0.06 -13.47 -17.33
CA ALA A 51 0.06 -12.37 -16.36
C ALA A 51 -0.72 -12.74 -15.10
N LEU A 52 -1.90 -13.36 -15.24
CA LEU A 52 -2.68 -13.84 -14.09
C LEU A 52 -1.91 -14.89 -13.29
N ASP A 53 -1.28 -15.89 -13.95
CA ASP A 53 -0.45 -16.90 -13.28
C ASP A 53 0.65 -16.26 -12.41
N LYS A 54 1.31 -15.22 -12.93
CA LYS A 54 2.31 -14.45 -12.16
C LYS A 54 1.70 -13.78 -10.94
N LEU A 55 0.46 -13.26 -11.04
CA LEU A 55 -0.23 -12.66 -9.90
C LEU A 55 -0.60 -13.70 -8.85
N TYR A 56 -1.17 -14.84 -9.24
CA TYR A 56 -1.48 -15.96 -8.33
C TYR A 56 -0.23 -16.43 -7.58
N LYS A 57 0.86 -16.68 -8.29
CA LYS A 57 2.14 -17.09 -7.69
C LYS A 57 2.71 -16.02 -6.76
N GLY A 58 2.57 -14.76 -7.13
CA GLY A 58 3.15 -13.63 -6.39
C GLY A 58 2.56 -13.42 -5.00
N ILE A 59 1.34 -13.90 -4.76
CA ILE A 59 0.66 -13.81 -3.46
C ILE A 59 0.36 -15.19 -2.85
N ASN A 60 0.87 -16.27 -3.45
CA ASN A 60 0.61 -17.67 -3.07
C ASN A 60 -0.89 -18.02 -3.03
N ALA A 61 -1.67 -17.53 -4.02
CA ALA A 61 -3.07 -17.88 -4.20
C ALA A 61 -3.23 -19.26 -4.87
N ARG A 62 -4.33 -19.95 -4.60
CA ARG A 62 -4.66 -21.23 -5.24
C ARG A 62 -5.39 -21.00 -6.56
N ASP A 63 -5.31 -21.94 -7.48
CA ASP A 63 -5.99 -21.87 -8.80
C ASP A 63 -7.52 -21.77 -8.71
N ILE A 64 -8.09 -22.18 -7.57
CA ILE A 64 -9.54 -22.11 -7.30
C ILE A 64 -10.01 -20.77 -6.71
N ASP A 65 -9.06 -19.93 -6.29
CA ASP A 65 -9.34 -18.59 -5.79
C ASP A 65 -9.51 -17.61 -6.97
N ASP A 66 -10.02 -16.42 -6.72
CA ASP A 66 -10.12 -15.37 -7.73
C ASP A 66 -9.03 -14.29 -7.52
N VAL A 67 -8.33 -13.91 -8.58
CA VAL A 67 -7.52 -12.68 -8.63
C VAL A 67 -8.10 -11.79 -9.71
N ILE A 68 -8.84 -10.79 -9.29
CA ILE A 68 -9.63 -9.91 -10.17
C ILE A 68 -8.85 -8.64 -10.44
N ILE A 69 -8.82 -8.23 -11.71
CA ILE A 69 -8.20 -6.98 -12.15
C ILE A 69 -9.11 -5.80 -11.81
N THR A 70 -8.54 -4.80 -11.15
CA THR A 70 -9.18 -3.52 -10.79
C THR A 70 -8.39 -2.35 -11.37
N SER A 71 -8.92 -1.13 -11.26
CA SER A 71 -8.17 0.08 -11.69
C SER A 71 -7.07 0.49 -10.71
N CYS A 72 -7.22 0.15 -9.44
CA CYS A 72 -6.27 0.43 -8.36
C CYS A 72 -6.76 -0.21 -7.06
N ALA A 73 -5.93 -0.22 -6.03
CA ALA A 73 -6.32 -0.72 -4.71
C ALA A 73 -7.46 0.08 -4.06
N THR A 74 -7.65 1.36 -4.41
CA THR A 74 -8.81 2.12 -3.93
C THR A 74 -10.13 1.51 -4.44
N GLU A 75 -10.19 1.06 -5.70
CA GLU A 75 -11.35 0.30 -6.21
C GLU A 75 -11.51 -1.02 -5.45
N SER A 76 -10.42 -1.75 -5.23
CA SER A 76 -10.43 -3.04 -4.51
C SER A 76 -10.94 -2.90 -3.07
N ASN A 77 -10.41 -1.92 -2.32
CA ASN A 77 -10.82 -1.65 -0.94
C ASN A 77 -12.30 -1.24 -0.86
N ASN A 78 -12.74 -0.33 -1.74
CA ASN A 78 -14.14 0.07 -1.84
C ASN A 78 -15.04 -1.11 -2.17
N TRP A 79 -14.60 -1.97 -3.08
CA TRP A 79 -15.38 -3.13 -3.49
C TRP A 79 -15.56 -4.12 -2.35
N VAL A 80 -14.50 -4.46 -1.62
CA VAL A 80 -14.59 -5.34 -0.45
C VAL A 80 -15.55 -4.78 0.59
N LEU A 81 -15.34 -3.54 1.03
CA LEU A 81 -16.12 -2.92 2.10
C LEU A 81 -17.61 -2.78 1.71
N LYS A 82 -17.90 -2.31 0.50
CA LYS A 82 -19.27 -2.17 0.00
C LYS A 82 -19.91 -3.51 -0.34
N GLY A 83 -19.15 -4.45 -0.90
CA GLY A 83 -19.66 -5.80 -1.18
C GLY A 83 -20.03 -6.52 0.11
N VAL A 84 -19.19 -6.46 1.14
CA VAL A 84 -19.52 -7.01 2.47
C VAL A 84 -20.73 -6.33 3.09
N TYR A 85 -20.91 -5.02 2.90
CA TYR A 85 -22.15 -4.35 3.32
C TYR A 85 -23.38 -4.97 2.65
N PHE A 86 -23.35 -5.22 1.34
CA PHE A 86 -24.48 -5.84 0.65
C PHE A 86 -24.70 -7.30 1.04
N ASP A 87 -23.64 -8.08 1.21
CA ASP A 87 -23.71 -9.54 1.38
C ASP A 87 -23.83 -9.97 2.84
N GLU A 88 -23.18 -9.30 3.77
CA GLU A 88 -23.19 -9.66 5.19
C GLU A 88 -24.12 -8.76 6.00
N CYS A 89 -24.02 -7.43 5.82
CA CYS A 89 -24.83 -6.52 6.65
C CYS A 89 -26.31 -6.56 6.27
N LEU A 90 -26.65 -6.35 4.99
CA LEU A 90 -28.04 -6.31 4.55
C LEU A 90 -28.70 -7.68 4.50
N LYS A 91 -27.98 -8.72 4.06
CA LYS A 91 -28.59 -10.07 3.90
C LYS A 91 -28.55 -10.86 5.18
N LYS A 92 -27.51 -10.75 6.02
CA LYS A 92 -27.30 -11.59 7.20
C LYS A 92 -27.43 -10.84 8.53
N GLY A 93 -27.57 -9.51 8.49
CA GLY A 93 -27.72 -8.67 9.69
C GLY A 93 -26.42 -8.47 10.49
N LYS A 94 -25.26 -8.84 9.95
CA LYS A 94 -23.94 -8.58 10.56
C LYS A 94 -23.47 -7.18 10.17
N ASN A 95 -23.78 -6.17 10.96
CA ASN A 95 -23.55 -4.77 10.61
C ASN A 95 -22.36 -4.11 11.30
N HIS A 96 -21.33 -4.88 11.66
CA HIS A 96 -20.15 -4.36 12.34
C HIS A 96 -18.88 -4.65 11.56
N ILE A 97 -18.00 -3.66 11.44
CA ILE A 97 -16.65 -3.75 10.83
C ILE A 97 -15.61 -3.35 11.86
N VAL A 98 -14.53 -4.13 11.97
CA VAL A 98 -13.35 -3.80 12.76
C VAL A 98 -12.23 -3.37 11.81
N THR A 99 -11.63 -2.22 12.05
CA THR A 99 -10.50 -1.68 11.28
C THR A 99 -9.54 -0.91 12.19
N THR A 100 -8.54 -0.22 11.63
CA THR A 100 -7.59 0.56 12.43
C THR A 100 -7.62 2.05 12.09
N VAL A 101 -7.16 2.89 13.02
CA VAL A 101 -6.97 4.33 12.75
C VAL A 101 -5.83 4.59 11.77
N ALA A 102 -4.95 3.60 11.53
CA ALA A 102 -3.77 3.71 10.67
C ALA A 102 -4.05 3.39 9.18
N GLU A 103 -5.27 3.00 8.84
CA GLU A 103 -5.65 2.60 7.48
C GLU A 103 -5.50 3.75 6.47
N HIS A 104 -5.25 3.34 5.22
CA HIS A 104 -5.29 4.28 4.09
C HIS A 104 -6.68 4.93 3.94
N PRO A 105 -6.79 6.19 3.47
CA PRO A 105 -8.08 6.85 3.25
C PRO A 105 -9.09 6.04 2.43
N ALA A 106 -8.66 5.19 1.49
CA ALA A 106 -9.54 4.30 0.73
C ALA A 106 -10.34 3.33 1.61
N VAL A 107 -9.82 2.93 2.78
CA VAL A 107 -10.54 2.13 3.78
C VAL A 107 -11.31 3.04 4.73
N ARG A 108 -10.66 4.02 5.35
CA ARG A 108 -11.28 4.91 6.36
C ARG A 108 -12.47 5.68 5.81
N SER A 109 -12.30 6.36 4.66
CA SER A 109 -13.39 7.14 4.06
C SER A 109 -14.55 6.24 3.59
N THR A 110 -14.25 5.01 3.16
CA THR A 110 -15.32 4.05 2.82
C THR A 110 -16.04 3.55 4.08
N CYS A 111 -15.34 3.32 5.19
CA CYS A 111 -15.96 3.01 6.47
C CYS A 111 -16.86 4.16 6.95
N ASN A 112 -16.38 5.42 6.94
CA ASN A 112 -17.19 6.60 7.29
C ASN A 112 -18.47 6.69 6.41
N PHE A 113 -18.35 6.38 5.11
CA PHE A 113 -19.51 6.33 4.25
C PHE A 113 -20.49 5.21 4.68
N LEU A 114 -20.00 4.04 5.05
CA LEU A 114 -20.85 2.93 5.51
C LEU A 114 -21.49 3.21 6.88
N GLU A 115 -20.83 3.95 7.76
CA GLU A 115 -21.42 4.43 9.01
C GLU A 115 -22.65 5.30 8.74
N SER A 116 -22.63 6.14 7.69
CA SER A 116 -23.83 6.91 7.28
C SER A 116 -24.99 6.04 6.81
N LEU A 117 -24.73 4.78 6.47
CA LEU A 117 -25.73 3.76 6.10
C LEU A 117 -26.12 2.84 7.27
N GLY A 118 -25.63 3.10 8.49
CA GLY A 118 -25.98 2.36 9.70
C GLY A 118 -25.05 1.18 10.05
N VAL A 119 -23.88 1.10 9.41
CA VAL A 119 -22.84 0.13 9.82
C VAL A 119 -22.13 0.67 11.06
N GLU A 120 -21.90 -0.19 12.05
CA GLU A 120 -21.07 0.09 13.21
C GLU A 120 -19.60 -0.16 12.83
N VAL A 121 -18.70 0.80 13.12
CA VAL A 121 -17.26 0.63 12.83
C VAL A 121 -16.43 0.82 14.09
N THR A 122 -15.62 -0.19 14.42
CA THR A 122 -14.61 -0.07 15.48
C THR A 122 -13.26 0.25 14.86
N TYR A 123 -12.74 1.44 15.15
CA TYR A 123 -11.39 1.86 14.77
C TYR A 123 -10.42 1.55 15.90
N LEU A 124 -9.64 0.49 15.76
CA LEU A 124 -8.65 0.11 16.77
C LEU A 124 -7.53 1.17 16.86
N PRO A 125 -7.22 1.65 18.08
CA PRO A 125 -6.08 2.52 18.27
C PRO A 125 -4.78 1.75 18.07
N ILE A 126 -3.78 2.41 17.51
CA ILE A 126 -2.41 1.90 17.45
C ILE A 126 -1.65 2.29 18.71
N ASN A 127 -0.67 1.47 19.08
CA ASN A 127 0.21 1.76 20.22
C ASN A 127 1.26 2.83 19.87
N GLU A 128 2.10 3.19 20.83
CA GLU A 128 3.20 4.17 20.67
C GLU A 128 4.24 3.78 19.60
N HIS A 129 4.28 2.49 19.22
CA HIS A 129 5.12 1.99 18.11
C HIS A 129 4.41 2.01 16.76
N GLY A 130 3.13 2.39 16.73
CA GLY A 130 2.32 2.50 15.51
C GLY A 130 1.65 1.21 15.07
N SER A 131 1.60 0.17 15.91
CA SER A 131 1.02 -1.14 15.61
C SER A 131 -0.16 -1.49 16.51
N ILE A 132 -0.89 -2.54 16.15
CA ILE A 132 -1.91 -3.19 16.97
C ILE A 132 -1.46 -4.61 17.35
N THR A 133 -2.15 -5.19 18.32
CA THR A 133 -2.00 -6.62 18.64
C THR A 133 -3.17 -7.43 18.08
N ALA A 134 -2.93 -8.70 17.80
CA ALA A 134 -4.00 -9.60 17.39
C ALA A 134 -5.07 -9.77 18.48
N GLU A 135 -4.71 -9.65 19.77
CA GLU A 135 -5.68 -9.71 20.88
C GLU A 135 -6.63 -8.52 20.88
N GLN A 136 -6.17 -7.28 20.54
CA GLN A 136 -7.09 -6.15 20.38
C GLN A 136 -8.15 -6.42 19.31
N VAL A 137 -7.78 -7.06 18.20
CA VAL A 137 -8.73 -7.47 17.15
C VAL A 137 -9.71 -8.50 17.69
N LYS A 138 -9.22 -9.52 18.42
CA LYS A 138 -10.04 -10.58 19.01
C LYS A 138 -11.09 -10.04 19.99
N GLU A 139 -10.70 -9.07 20.82
CA GLU A 139 -11.60 -8.41 21.79
C GLU A 139 -12.66 -7.54 21.09
N ALA A 140 -12.33 -6.93 19.95
CA ALA A 140 -13.25 -6.10 19.19
C ALA A 140 -14.27 -6.90 18.36
N ILE A 141 -13.99 -8.16 18.05
CA ILE A 141 -14.91 -9.03 17.30
C ILE A 141 -16.13 -9.39 18.14
N THR A 142 -17.32 -9.13 17.61
CA THR A 142 -18.62 -9.49 18.18
C THR A 142 -19.38 -10.43 17.25
N GLU A 143 -20.52 -10.94 17.68
CA GLU A 143 -21.43 -11.76 16.84
C GLU A 143 -21.95 -10.99 15.61
N LYS A 144 -21.98 -9.66 15.68
CA LYS A 144 -22.37 -8.78 14.58
C LYS A 144 -21.23 -8.46 13.61
N THR A 145 -20.01 -8.88 13.88
CA THR A 145 -18.85 -8.52 13.05
C THR A 145 -18.92 -9.25 11.72
N ALA A 146 -19.01 -8.49 10.63
CA ALA A 146 -18.99 -8.97 9.25
C ALA A 146 -17.57 -9.10 8.71
N LEU A 147 -16.73 -8.11 9.03
CA LEU A 147 -15.40 -7.96 8.45
C LEU A 147 -14.41 -7.41 9.46
N VAL A 148 -13.20 -7.94 9.43
CA VAL A 148 -12.00 -7.30 9.96
C VAL A 148 -11.18 -6.82 8.76
N SER A 149 -10.81 -5.54 8.72
CA SER A 149 -9.98 -4.95 7.66
C SER A 149 -8.77 -4.28 8.26
N VAL A 150 -7.60 -4.88 8.07
CA VAL A 150 -6.31 -4.38 8.61
C VAL A 150 -5.26 -4.41 7.51
N MET A 151 -4.59 -3.28 7.27
CA MET A 151 -3.52 -3.19 6.28
C MET A 151 -2.34 -4.08 6.65
N TRP A 152 -1.62 -4.59 5.64
CA TRP A 152 -0.44 -5.44 5.87
C TRP A 152 0.78 -4.64 6.32
N ALA A 153 1.00 -3.51 5.68
CA ALA A 153 2.07 -2.59 6.05
C ALA A 153 1.64 -1.14 5.87
N ASN A 154 2.05 -0.28 6.79
CA ASN A 154 1.67 1.12 6.77
C ASN A 154 2.48 1.92 5.74
N ASN A 155 1.80 2.78 4.97
CA ASN A 155 2.40 3.58 3.90
C ASN A 155 3.27 4.73 4.39
N GLU A 156 3.21 5.10 5.67
CA GLU A 156 3.95 6.23 6.25
C GLU A 156 5.14 5.76 7.08
N THR A 157 4.88 4.92 8.07
CA THR A 157 5.90 4.39 8.97
C THR A 157 6.65 3.18 8.40
N GLY A 158 6.03 2.47 7.46
CA GLY A 158 6.51 1.18 6.97
C GLY A 158 6.22 0.00 7.90
N LEU A 159 5.58 0.20 9.03
CA LEU A 159 5.31 -0.85 10.03
C LEU A 159 4.49 -1.99 9.45
N ILE A 160 4.86 -3.21 9.83
CA ILE A 160 4.16 -4.44 9.43
C ILE A 160 3.18 -4.82 10.54
N PHE A 161 1.92 -5.04 10.17
CA PHE A 161 0.89 -5.49 11.10
C PHE A 161 0.86 -7.02 11.22
N PRO A 162 0.39 -7.58 12.34
CA PRO A 162 0.38 -9.03 12.60
C PRO A 162 -0.78 -9.73 11.85
N VAL A 163 -0.78 -9.65 10.52
CA VAL A 163 -1.90 -10.10 9.66
C VAL A 163 -2.11 -11.61 9.69
N GLU A 164 -1.05 -12.41 9.91
CA GLU A 164 -1.17 -13.88 10.01
C GLU A 164 -1.93 -14.28 11.28
N GLU A 165 -1.60 -13.66 12.42
CA GLU A 165 -2.27 -13.88 13.69
C GLU A 165 -3.71 -13.37 13.66
N ILE A 166 -3.94 -12.19 13.06
CA ILE A 166 -5.28 -11.61 12.89
C ILE A 166 -6.14 -12.53 12.03
N GLY A 167 -5.62 -12.99 10.90
CA GLY A 167 -6.36 -13.89 10.00
C GLY A 167 -6.68 -15.24 10.64
N ALA A 168 -5.79 -15.76 11.51
CA ALA A 168 -6.06 -16.98 12.28
C ALA A 168 -7.26 -16.78 13.26
N ILE A 169 -7.31 -15.64 13.94
CA ILE A 169 -8.41 -15.26 14.83
C ILE A 169 -9.72 -15.09 14.03
N CYS A 170 -9.68 -14.37 12.91
CA CYS A 170 -10.85 -14.17 12.07
C CYS A 170 -11.43 -15.51 11.57
N LYS A 171 -10.56 -16.43 11.15
CA LYS A 171 -10.95 -17.78 10.74
C LYS A 171 -11.59 -18.58 11.88
N GLU A 172 -11.00 -18.54 13.08
CA GLU A 172 -11.54 -19.18 14.28
C GLU A 172 -12.94 -18.65 14.64
N LYS A 173 -13.12 -17.33 14.52
CA LYS A 173 -14.38 -16.63 14.83
C LYS A 173 -15.41 -16.67 13.70
N GLY A 174 -15.07 -17.17 12.52
CA GLY A 174 -15.95 -17.18 11.34
C GLY A 174 -16.30 -15.78 10.83
N VAL A 175 -15.35 -14.85 10.91
CA VAL A 175 -15.44 -13.47 10.44
C VAL A 175 -14.56 -13.30 9.21
N LEU A 176 -15.03 -12.56 8.20
CA LEU A 176 -14.25 -12.29 6.99
C LEU A 176 -13.04 -11.41 7.30
N PHE A 177 -11.91 -11.69 6.63
CA PHE A 177 -10.67 -10.92 6.80
C PHE A 177 -10.21 -10.31 5.48
N HIS A 178 -10.05 -9.00 5.46
CA HIS A 178 -9.46 -8.21 4.38
C HIS A 178 -8.14 -7.58 4.82
N THR A 179 -7.17 -7.57 3.93
CA THR A 179 -5.92 -6.83 4.12
C THR A 179 -5.57 -5.98 2.91
N ASP A 180 -5.26 -4.70 3.14
CA ASP A 180 -4.62 -3.82 2.15
C ASP A 180 -3.12 -4.12 2.13
N ALA A 181 -2.66 -4.88 1.12
CA ALA A 181 -1.27 -5.29 0.96
C ALA A 181 -0.46 -4.38 0.02
N VAL A 182 -0.98 -3.21 -0.30
CA VAL A 182 -0.38 -2.26 -1.25
C VAL A 182 1.07 -1.93 -0.91
N GLN A 183 1.42 -1.82 0.36
CA GLN A 183 2.78 -1.52 0.81
C GLN A 183 3.60 -2.77 1.16
N ALA A 184 3.00 -3.96 1.13
CA ALA A 184 3.70 -5.21 1.40
C ALA A 184 4.28 -5.84 0.13
N ILE A 185 3.49 -5.90 -0.97
CA ILE A 185 3.92 -6.53 -2.22
C ILE A 185 5.19 -5.86 -2.76
N GLY A 186 6.16 -6.70 -3.09
CA GLY A 186 7.46 -6.30 -3.63
C GLY A 186 8.43 -5.74 -2.60
N LYS A 187 8.09 -5.77 -1.31
CA LYS A 187 8.96 -5.33 -0.21
C LYS A 187 9.19 -6.43 0.81
N ILE A 188 8.16 -7.23 1.08
CA ILE A 188 8.20 -8.40 1.96
C ILE A 188 7.43 -9.56 1.29
N PRO A 189 7.66 -10.82 1.69
CA PRO A 189 6.84 -11.94 1.24
C PRO A 189 5.37 -11.74 1.61
N VAL A 190 4.47 -12.00 0.66
CA VAL A 190 3.01 -11.96 0.86
C VAL A 190 2.45 -13.34 0.56
N ASP A 191 1.72 -13.92 1.52
CA ASP A 191 1.14 -15.25 1.42
C ASP A 191 -0.29 -15.23 1.95
N VAL A 192 -1.26 -15.23 1.04
CA VAL A 192 -2.70 -15.15 1.37
C VAL A 192 -3.18 -16.36 2.16
N LEU A 193 -2.54 -17.53 1.98
CA LEU A 193 -2.91 -18.76 2.68
C LEU A 193 -2.46 -18.73 4.14
N LYS A 194 -1.24 -18.25 4.41
CA LYS A 194 -0.74 -18.07 5.78
C LYS A 194 -1.51 -16.99 6.51
N ALA A 195 -1.79 -15.87 5.83
CA ALA A 195 -2.59 -14.80 6.38
C ALA A 195 -4.06 -15.19 6.59
N ASN A 196 -4.53 -16.36 6.10
CA ASN A 196 -5.94 -16.73 6.07
C ASN A 196 -6.84 -15.62 5.54
N ALA A 197 -6.36 -14.83 4.57
CA ALA A 197 -7.09 -13.72 4.01
C ALA A 197 -8.29 -14.21 3.17
N ASP A 198 -9.43 -13.56 3.34
CA ASP A 198 -10.57 -13.70 2.43
C ASP A 198 -10.46 -12.76 1.26
N PHE A 199 -9.87 -11.57 1.51
CA PHE A 199 -9.64 -10.55 0.52
C PHE A 199 -8.26 -9.92 0.70
N LEU A 200 -7.59 -9.62 -0.42
CA LEU A 200 -6.34 -8.86 -0.41
C LEU A 200 -6.33 -7.86 -1.56
N SER A 201 -6.07 -6.60 -1.24
CA SER A 201 -6.00 -5.50 -2.20
C SER A 201 -4.56 -5.11 -2.52
N PHE A 202 -4.27 -4.83 -3.80
CA PHE A 202 -2.95 -4.36 -4.24
C PHE A 202 -3.02 -3.44 -5.46
N SER A 203 -1.93 -2.71 -5.73
CA SER A 203 -1.84 -1.74 -6.82
C SER A 203 -0.47 -1.80 -7.49
N ALA A 204 -0.44 -1.99 -8.81
CA ALA A 204 0.78 -2.26 -9.56
C ALA A 204 1.85 -1.16 -9.44
N HIS A 205 1.43 0.10 -9.38
CA HIS A 205 2.34 1.23 -9.30
C HIS A 205 3.14 1.34 -7.99
N LYS A 206 2.91 0.48 -7.02
CA LYS A 206 3.66 0.41 -5.76
C LYS A 206 4.83 -0.58 -5.80
N PHE A 207 4.85 -1.44 -6.83
CA PHE A 207 5.91 -2.41 -7.05
C PHE A 207 6.44 -2.38 -8.51
N HIS A 208 6.62 -1.16 -9.03
CA HIS A 208 7.21 -0.87 -10.35
C HIS A 208 6.40 -1.31 -11.57
N GLY A 209 5.09 -1.53 -11.38
CA GLY A 209 4.12 -1.72 -12.45
C GLY A 209 3.49 -0.41 -12.91
N PRO A 210 2.57 -0.48 -13.90
CA PRO A 210 1.87 0.68 -14.41
C PRO A 210 0.86 1.25 -13.39
N LYS A 211 0.62 2.56 -13.48
CA LYS A 211 -0.49 3.25 -12.79
C LYS A 211 -1.80 2.90 -13.47
N GLY A 212 -2.92 3.00 -12.75
CA GLY A 212 -4.24 2.75 -13.31
C GLY A 212 -4.63 1.26 -13.42
N ILE A 213 -3.90 0.39 -12.73
CA ILE A 213 -4.24 -1.01 -12.57
C ILE A 213 -3.86 -1.52 -11.17
N GLY A 214 -4.71 -2.40 -10.65
CA GLY A 214 -4.54 -3.10 -9.38
C GLY A 214 -5.23 -4.45 -9.42
N GLY A 215 -5.31 -5.10 -8.28
CA GLY A 215 -5.96 -6.38 -8.15
C GLY A 215 -6.65 -6.56 -6.80
N LEU A 216 -7.62 -7.45 -6.82
CA LEU A 216 -8.33 -7.94 -5.65
C LEU A 216 -8.27 -9.47 -5.65
N TYR A 217 -7.66 -10.03 -4.61
CA TYR A 217 -7.77 -11.46 -4.31
C TYR A 217 -9.07 -11.71 -3.56
N ILE A 218 -9.78 -12.75 -3.94
CA ILE A 218 -10.99 -13.25 -3.28
C ILE A 218 -10.83 -14.75 -3.06
N ARG A 219 -10.90 -15.20 -1.80
CA ARG A 219 -10.81 -16.62 -1.48
C ARG A 219 -12.01 -17.39 -2.06
N SER A 220 -11.75 -18.57 -2.60
CA SER A 220 -12.77 -19.46 -3.13
C SER A 220 -13.88 -19.73 -2.09
N GLY A 221 -15.12 -19.66 -2.55
CA GLY A 221 -16.31 -19.85 -1.71
C GLY A 221 -16.76 -18.58 -0.97
N VAL A 222 -16.04 -17.48 -1.06
CA VAL A 222 -16.48 -16.18 -0.52
C VAL A 222 -17.30 -15.44 -1.56
N GLU A 223 -18.53 -15.08 -1.19
CA GLU A 223 -19.39 -14.23 -2.01
C GLU A 223 -18.98 -12.77 -1.87
N LEU A 224 -18.97 -12.05 -2.98
CA LEU A 224 -18.77 -10.60 -3.00
C LEU A 224 -19.57 -10.01 -4.17
N THR A 225 -20.60 -9.23 -3.84
CA THR A 225 -21.42 -8.53 -4.84
C THR A 225 -20.54 -7.63 -5.71
N PRO A 226 -20.60 -7.72 -7.06
CA PRO A 226 -19.79 -6.88 -7.95
C PRO A 226 -20.01 -5.40 -7.70
N LEU A 227 -18.91 -4.63 -7.70
CA LEU A 227 -18.99 -3.17 -7.59
C LEU A 227 -19.44 -2.55 -8.92
N PHE A 228 -18.96 -3.08 -10.04
CA PHE A 228 -19.31 -2.63 -11.38
C PHE A 228 -20.12 -3.68 -12.11
N HIS A 229 -21.30 -3.27 -12.58
CA HIS A 229 -22.22 -4.12 -13.34
C HIS A 229 -22.10 -3.84 -14.84
N GLY A 230 -22.24 -4.88 -15.68
CA GLY A 230 -22.15 -4.79 -17.15
C GLY A 230 -21.87 -6.13 -17.79
N GLY A 231 -20.91 -6.21 -18.72
CA GLY A 231 -20.53 -7.47 -19.35
C GLY A 231 -19.82 -8.46 -18.41
N GLU A 232 -19.76 -9.73 -18.79
CA GLU A 232 -19.30 -10.86 -17.96
C GLU A 232 -17.75 -10.98 -17.88
N HIS A 233 -17.03 -9.86 -17.94
CA HIS A 233 -15.58 -9.89 -17.80
C HIS A 233 -15.17 -10.41 -16.41
N MET A 234 -14.00 -11.05 -16.32
CA MET A 234 -13.50 -11.65 -15.09
C MET A 234 -14.53 -12.56 -14.40
N ASN A 235 -15.14 -13.45 -15.20
CA ASN A 235 -16.20 -14.39 -14.74
C ASN A 235 -17.41 -13.70 -14.11
N GLY A 236 -17.80 -12.53 -14.64
CA GLY A 236 -18.93 -11.74 -14.12
C GLY A 236 -18.61 -10.96 -12.83
N ARG A 237 -17.39 -11.08 -12.31
CA ARG A 237 -16.99 -10.41 -11.07
C ARG A 237 -16.77 -8.91 -11.25
N ARG A 238 -16.16 -8.51 -12.39
CA ARG A 238 -15.82 -7.10 -12.62
C ARG A 238 -15.98 -6.77 -14.11
N SER A 239 -16.99 -5.99 -14.42
CA SER A 239 -17.32 -5.59 -15.79
C SER A 239 -16.35 -4.52 -16.34
N GLY A 240 -16.24 -4.49 -17.67
CA GLY A 240 -15.41 -3.52 -18.40
C GLY A 240 -14.29 -4.19 -19.20
N THR A 241 -14.01 -3.64 -20.39
CA THR A 241 -12.97 -4.16 -21.28
C THR A 241 -11.63 -4.29 -20.56
N LEU A 242 -10.98 -5.44 -20.70
CA LEU A 242 -9.69 -5.70 -20.07
C LEU A 242 -8.60 -4.81 -20.67
N ASN A 243 -7.84 -4.15 -19.82
CA ASN A 243 -6.68 -3.35 -20.20
C ASN A 243 -5.46 -4.29 -20.37
N VAL A 244 -5.39 -4.97 -21.50
CA VAL A 244 -4.39 -6.01 -21.78
C VAL A 244 -2.95 -5.52 -21.51
N PRO A 245 -2.49 -4.37 -22.06
CA PRO A 245 -1.11 -3.94 -21.86
C PRO A 245 -0.78 -3.75 -20.37
N TYR A 246 -1.72 -3.24 -19.58
CA TYR A 246 -1.48 -3.00 -18.15
C TYR A 246 -1.58 -4.28 -17.31
N ILE A 247 -2.43 -5.24 -17.71
CA ILE A 247 -2.51 -6.58 -17.10
C ILE A 247 -1.16 -7.28 -17.27
N VAL A 248 -0.63 -7.30 -18.50
CA VAL A 248 0.66 -7.92 -18.82
C VAL A 248 1.78 -7.22 -18.04
N GLY A 249 1.76 -5.88 -17.98
CA GLY A 249 2.71 -5.09 -17.20
C GLY A 249 2.64 -5.37 -15.71
N MET A 250 1.44 -5.50 -15.13
CA MET A 250 1.26 -5.82 -13.72
C MET A 250 1.76 -7.23 -13.38
N GLY A 251 1.48 -8.22 -14.25
CA GLY A 251 1.98 -9.59 -14.08
C GLY A 251 3.51 -9.65 -14.07
N GLU A 252 4.17 -8.97 -15.01
CA GLU A 252 5.65 -8.91 -15.02
C GLU A 252 6.21 -8.15 -13.82
N ALA A 253 5.57 -7.04 -13.43
CA ALA A 253 5.96 -6.31 -12.24
C ALA A 253 5.87 -7.16 -10.97
N MET A 254 4.81 -7.99 -10.84
CA MET A 254 4.66 -8.93 -9.73
C MET A 254 5.77 -9.97 -9.70
N LYS A 255 6.08 -10.59 -10.84
CA LYS A 255 7.19 -11.54 -10.96
C LYS A 255 8.51 -10.91 -10.52
N LEU A 256 8.86 -9.73 -11.07
CA LEU A 256 10.08 -9.02 -10.71
C LEU A 256 10.10 -8.61 -9.24
N ALA A 257 8.95 -8.23 -8.68
CA ALA A 257 8.82 -7.88 -7.27
C ALA A 257 9.19 -9.07 -6.35
N VAL A 258 8.69 -10.26 -6.66
CA VAL A 258 9.03 -11.49 -5.91
C VAL A 258 10.51 -11.87 -6.09
N GLU A 259 11.03 -11.80 -7.31
CA GLU A 259 12.44 -12.11 -7.61
C GLU A 259 13.43 -11.19 -6.88
N HIS A 260 13.02 -9.98 -6.50
CA HIS A 260 13.88 -8.99 -5.84
C HIS A 260 13.66 -8.88 -4.31
N LEU A 261 12.86 -9.74 -3.68
CA LEU A 261 12.61 -9.65 -2.23
C LEU A 261 13.90 -9.71 -1.38
N ASP A 262 14.83 -10.58 -1.74
CA ASP A 262 16.12 -10.66 -1.05
C ASP A 262 16.94 -9.37 -1.26
N TYR A 263 16.90 -8.79 -2.45
CA TYR A 263 17.56 -7.51 -2.74
C TYR A 263 16.93 -6.36 -1.95
N GLU A 264 15.60 -6.31 -1.86
CA GLU A 264 14.89 -5.31 -1.02
C GLU A 264 15.34 -5.42 0.44
N LYS A 265 15.42 -6.63 0.99
CA LYS A 265 15.84 -6.85 2.35
C LYS A 265 17.33 -6.52 2.57
N GLU A 266 18.23 -7.09 1.76
CA GLU A 266 19.68 -7.09 2.01
C GLU A 266 20.39 -5.84 1.49
N VAL A 267 19.85 -5.19 0.45
CA VAL A 267 20.48 -4.01 -0.15
C VAL A 267 19.68 -2.74 0.19
N VAL A 268 18.40 -2.70 -0.17
CA VAL A 268 17.58 -1.50 0.08
C VAL A 268 17.44 -1.25 1.58
N GLY A 269 17.25 -2.30 2.38
CA GLY A 269 17.22 -2.21 3.84
C GLY A 269 18.50 -1.59 4.42
N LYS A 270 19.66 -2.01 3.95
CA LYS A 270 20.95 -1.43 4.40
C LYS A 270 21.14 0.03 3.96
N LEU A 271 20.68 0.38 2.76
CA LEU A 271 20.71 1.77 2.30
C LEU A 271 19.81 2.67 3.16
N ARG A 272 18.60 2.18 3.50
CA ARG A 272 17.69 2.84 4.43
C ARG A 272 18.32 3.00 5.81
N ASP A 273 18.93 1.96 6.36
CA ASP A 273 19.60 2.00 7.67
C ASP A 273 20.77 2.99 7.67
N LYS A 274 21.62 2.98 6.62
CA LYS A 274 22.68 3.97 6.44
C LYS A 274 22.15 5.41 6.48
N LEU A 275 21.06 5.67 5.73
CA LEU A 275 20.42 6.98 5.71
C LEU A 275 19.92 7.36 7.11
N GLU A 276 19.16 6.49 7.74
CA GLU A 276 18.57 6.71 9.05
C GLU A 276 19.61 6.94 10.14
N GLU A 277 20.64 6.10 10.23
CA GLU A 277 21.72 6.24 11.20
C GLU A 277 22.52 7.55 11.04
N ALA A 278 22.68 8.01 9.80
CA ALA A 278 23.32 9.28 9.55
C ALA A 278 22.45 10.47 9.97
N LEU A 279 21.13 10.42 9.69
CA LEU A 279 20.19 11.47 10.05
C LEU A 279 19.99 11.55 11.58
N LEU A 280 20.03 10.43 12.30
CA LEU A 280 19.97 10.39 13.76
C LEU A 280 21.17 11.05 14.47
N LYS A 281 22.27 11.32 13.76
CA LYS A 281 23.39 12.11 14.32
C LYS A 281 23.09 13.62 14.37
N ILE A 282 22.09 14.07 13.64
CA ILE A 282 21.62 15.47 13.70
C ILE A 282 20.87 15.63 15.04
N PRO A 283 21.17 16.63 15.87
CA PRO A 283 20.46 16.84 17.14
C PRO A 283 18.94 16.87 16.96
N ASP A 284 18.21 16.36 17.93
CA ASP A 284 16.73 16.38 17.98
C ASP A 284 16.03 15.79 16.73
N VAL A 285 16.67 14.84 16.08
CA VAL A 285 16.11 13.99 15.04
C VAL A 285 15.74 12.64 15.64
N MET A 286 14.55 12.16 15.32
CA MET A 286 14.05 10.88 15.80
C MET A 286 13.38 10.09 14.67
N VAL A 287 13.44 8.76 14.74
CA VAL A 287 12.63 7.85 13.91
C VAL A 287 11.27 7.66 14.55
N VAL A 288 10.24 7.69 13.74
CA VAL A 288 8.86 7.48 14.15
C VAL A 288 8.45 6.04 13.87
N GLY A 289 7.91 5.35 14.87
CA GLY A 289 7.49 3.96 14.79
C GLY A 289 8.59 2.95 15.13
N ASP A 290 8.28 1.66 14.99
CA ASP A 290 9.22 0.57 15.25
C ASP A 290 10.30 0.48 14.16
N ARG A 291 11.56 0.38 14.57
CA ARG A 291 12.70 0.27 13.67
C ARG A 291 12.98 -1.17 13.20
N ILE A 292 12.34 -2.16 13.82
CA ILE A 292 12.59 -3.59 13.60
C ILE A 292 11.51 -4.21 12.71
N HIS A 293 10.23 -4.06 13.08
CA HIS A 293 9.10 -4.71 12.42
C HIS A 293 8.52 -3.83 11.32
N ARG A 294 9.31 -3.56 10.29
CA ARG A 294 8.90 -2.68 9.17
C ARG A 294 9.43 -3.17 7.82
N VAL A 295 8.81 -2.68 6.74
CA VAL A 295 9.29 -2.92 5.38
C VAL A 295 10.71 -2.34 5.19
N PRO A 296 11.54 -2.96 4.33
CA PRO A 296 12.95 -2.59 4.23
C PRO A 296 13.19 -1.18 3.68
N ASN A 297 12.28 -0.65 2.90
CA ASN A 297 12.50 0.55 2.08
C ASN A 297 12.10 1.87 2.74
N THR A 298 11.46 1.87 3.91
CA THR A 298 10.78 3.07 4.46
C THR A 298 11.38 3.49 5.79
N THR A 299 11.59 4.80 5.96
CA THR A 299 11.82 5.46 7.25
C THR A 299 11.00 6.73 7.35
N LEU A 300 10.42 6.98 8.52
CA LEU A 300 9.73 8.21 8.87
C LEU A 300 10.56 8.93 9.93
N ILE A 301 11.05 10.12 9.57
CA ILE A 301 11.95 10.92 10.39
C ILE A 301 11.22 12.18 10.85
N SER A 302 11.26 12.47 12.14
CA SER A 302 10.80 13.75 12.69
C SER A 302 12.01 14.60 13.08
N VAL A 303 11.98 15.88 12.73
CA VAL A 303 13.06 16.85 12.99
C VAL A 303 12.50 17.98 13.84
N ARG A 304 12.72 17.95 15.14
CA ARG A 304 12.17 18.94 16.08
C ARG A 304 12.54 20.36 15.68
N GLY A 305 11.56 21.26 15.72
CA GLY A 305 11.71 22.68 15.41
C GLY A 305 11.79 23.00 13.91
N ILE A 306 11.52 22.02 13.02
CA ILE A 306 11.50 22.21 11.57
C ILE A 306 10.19 21.68 11.00
N GLU A 307 9.44 22.54 10.32
CA GLU A 307 8.28 22.15 9.54
C GLU A 307 8.70 21.17 8.41
N GLY A 308 8.00 20.04 8.32
CA GLY A 308 8.28 19.02 7.30
C GLY A 308 8.24 19.57 5.87
N GLU A 309 7.27 20.42 5.57
CA GLU A 309 7.16 21.07 4.27
C GLU A 309 8.36 21.96 3.94
N ALA A 310 8.86 22.71 4.92
CA ALA A 310 10.06 23.55 4.73
C ALA A 310 11.28 22.68 4.37
N MET A 311 11.42 21.52 5.03
CA MET A 311 12.47 20.55 4.69
C MET A 311 12.27 19.99 3.29
N LEU A 312 11.04 19.64 2.89
CA LEU A 312 10.75 19.15 1.54
C LEU A 312 11.09 20.19 0.47
N TRP A 313 10.85 21.47 0.72
CA TRP A 313 11.24 22.54 -0.21
C TRP A 313 12.76 22.61 -0.42
N ASP A 314 13.55 22.45 0.66
CA ASP A 314 15.00 22.45 0.57
C ASP A 314 15.54 21.21 -0.15
N LEU A 315 15.01 20.03 0.15
CA LEU A 315 15.34 18.80 -0.56
C LEU A 315 15.02 18.92 -2.06
N ASN A 316 13.83 19.45 -2.39
CA ASN A 316 13.40 19.63 -3.78
C ASN A 316 14.28 20.60 -4.57
N ARG A 317 14.79 21.68 -3.93
CA ARG A 317 15.78 22.59 -4.55
C ARG A 317 17.06 21.87 -4.95
N SER A 318 17.39 20.80 -4.25
CA SER A 318 18.53 19.92 -4.53
C SER A 318 18.17 18.71 -5.40
N ASN A 319 16.97 18.70 -6.02
CA ASN A 319 16.41 17.61 -6.82
C ASN A 319 16.21 16.29 -6.06
N ILE A 320 15.95 16.35 -4.77
CA ILE A 320 15.60 15.19 -3.94
C ILE A 320 14.10 15.23 -3.64
N ALA A 321 13.38 14.21 -4.08
CA ALA A 321 11.94 14.06 -3.81
C ALA A 321 11.72 13.18 -2.57
N ALA A 322 10.92 13.67 -1.62
CA ALA A 322 10.46 12.99 -0.42
C ALA A 322 9.02 13.42 -0.11
N SER A 323 8.40 12.96 0.97
CA SER A 323 7.03 13.31 1.36
C SER A 323 6.93 13.56 2.86
N THR A 324 5.93 14.33 3.30
CA THR A 324 5.57 14.46 4.72
C THR A 324 4.72 13.30 5.26
N GLY A 325 4.45 12.28 4.43
CA GLY A 325 3.57 11.17 4.81
C GLY A 325 2.08 11.48 4.55
N SER A 326 1.65 12.70 4.76
CA SER A 326 0.26 13.17 4.57
C SER A 326 0.02 13.84 3.19
N ALA A 327 0.62 13.34 2.12
CA ALA A 327 0.51 13.92 0.78
C ALA A 327 -0.94 14.10 0.26
N CYS A 328 -1.93 13.47 0.90
CA CYS A 328 -3.36 13.63 0.58
C CYS A 328 -4.07 14.64 1.49
N ALA A 329 -3.44 15.14 2.55
CA ALA A 329 -4.01 16.12 3.48
C ALA A 329 -3.54 17.56 3.20
N SER A 330 -3.00 17.82 2.01
CA SER A 330 -2.44 19.13 1.62
C SER A 330 -3.47 20.27 1.49
N GLU A 331 -4.76 20.00 1.61
CA GLU A 331 -5.80 21.04 1.63
C GLU A 331 -6.28 21.39 3.06
N ASP A 332 -6.06 20.51 4.03
CA ASP A 332 -6.36 20.76 5.44
C ASP A 332 -5.06 20.70 6.26
N LEU A 333 -4.77 21.74 7.01
CA LEU A 333 -3.65 21.85 7.98
C LEU A 333 -3.79 20.84 9.17
N GLU A 334 -4.38 19.69 8.92
CA GLU A 334 -4.55 18.66 9.94
C GLU A 334 -3.26 17.85 10.10
N ALA A 335 -2.88 17.66 11.37
CA ALA A 335 -1.75 16.81 11.74
C ALA A 335 -1.93 15.40 11.18
N ASN A 336 -0.82 14.78 10.72
CA ASN A 336 -0.83 13.42 10.22
C ASN A 336 -1.55 12.46 11.19
N PRO A 337 -2.64 11.78 10.77
CA PRO A 337 -3.44 10.95 11.67
C PRO A 337 -2.66 9.80 12.32
N VAL A 338 -1.69 9.23 11.61
CA VAL A 338 -0.83 8.16 12.15
C VAL A 338 0.06 8.72 13.24
N MET A 339 0.66 9.90 13.03
CA MET A 339 1.48 10.60 14.04
C MET A 339 0.67 10.92 15.30
N VAL A 340 -0.55 11.42 15.13
CA VAL A 340 -1.46 11.70 16.27
C VAL A 340 -1.80 10.40 16.99
N ALA A 341 -2.07 9.33 16.27
CA ALA A 341 -2.46 8.04 16.84
C ALA A 341 -1.34 7.36 17.65
N ILE A 342 -0.06 7.56 17.27
CA ILE A 342 1.09 7.09 18.06
C ILE A 342 1.43 8.01 19.23
N GLY A 343 0.60 9.03 19.51
CA GLY A 343 0.79 9.93 20.63
C GLY A 343 1.78 11.07 20.38
N ALA A 344 2.16 11.32 19.14
CA ALA A 344 2.98 12.48 18.79
C ALA A 344 2.25 13.79 19.15
N SER A 345 2.98 14.75 19.73
CA SER A 345 2.44 16.10 19.89
C SER A 345 2.07 16.68 18.52
N LYS A 346 1.13 17.64 18.49
CA LYS A 346 0.78 18.34 17.25
C LYS A 346 2.03 18.91 16.54
N GLU A 347 2.97 19.45 17.30
CA GLU A 347 4.24 19.96 16.80
C GLU A 347 5.03 18.83 16.07
N LEU A 348 5.20 17.66 16.68
CA LEU A 348 5.91 16.54 16.09
C LEU A 348 5.20 15.99 14.86
N ALA A 349 3.86 16.04 14.83
CA ALA A 349 3.08 15.56 13.69
C ALA A 349 3.31 16.39 12.41
N HIS A 350 3.69 17.66 12.53
CA HIS A 350 4.01 18.54 11.41
C HIS A 350 5.49 18.48 10.99
N THR A 351 6.37 17.83 11.76
CA THR A 351 7.81 17.76 11.49
C THR A 351 8.24 16.48 10.79
N ALA A 352 7.31 15.57 10.51
CA ALA A 352 7.61 14.25 9.98
C ALA A 352 7.89 14.29 8.47
N ILE A 353 8.94 13.57 8.06
CA ILE A 353 9.38 13.42 6.68
C ILE A 353 9.54 11.93 6.40
N ARG A 354 8.80 11.43 5.43
CA ARG A 354 8.94 10.07 4.94
C ARG A 354 9.95 10.00 3.82
N LEU A 355 10.93 9.13 3.98
CA LEU A 355 11.90 8.75 2.96
C LEU A 355 11.67 7.29 2.59
N SER A 356 11.31 7.03 1.35
CA SER A 356 11.03 5.67 0.88
C SER A 356 11.83 5.34 -0.37
N LEU A 357 12.73 4.38 -0.22
CA LEU A 357 13.69 3.92 -1.21
C LEU A 357 13.05 2.89 -2.17
N SER A 358 13.82 2.49 -3.17
CA SER A 358 13.54 1.34 -4.02
C SER A 358 14.85 0.72 -4.52
N ARG A 359 14.77 -0.43 -5.19
CA ARG A 359 15.91 -1.11 -5.81
C ARG A 359 16.67 -0.28 -6.85
N PHE A 360 16.15 0.87 -7.25
CA PHE A 360 16.78 1.78 -8.20
C PHE A 360 17.59 2.91 -7.54
N ASN A 361 17.54 3.01 -6.21
CA ASN A 361 18.38 3.98 -5.50
C ASN A 361 19.77 3.44 -5.30
N THR A 362 20.76 4.35 -5.37
CA THR A 362 22.18 4.04 -5.23
C THR A 362 22.75 4.59 -3.92
N GLU A 363 23.87 4.03 -3.48
CA GLU A 363 24.56 4.51 -2.29
C GLU A 363 24.97 5.98 -2.42
N ALA A 364 25.44 6.40 -3.61
CA ALA A 364 25.79 7.80 -3.88
C ALA A 364 24.61 8.76 -3.75
N GLU A 365 23.39 8.31 -4.11
CA GLU A 365 22.16 9.08 -3.90
C GLU A 365 21.84 9.23 -2.41
N ILE A 366 22.07 8.18 -1.63
CA ILE A 366 21.88 8.20 -0.17
C ILE A 366 22.89 9.15 0.49
N ASP A 367 24.17 9.07 0.13
CA ASP A 367 25.22 9.97 0.63
C ASP A 367 24.91 11.44 0.32
N LYS A 368 24.44 11.72 -0.91
CA LYS A 368 24.01 13.06 -1.29
C LYS A 368 22.79 13.53 -0.51
N THR A 369 21.84 12.64 -0.25
CA THR A 369 20.66 12.97 0.55
C THR A 369 21.03 13.31 1.99
N ILE A 370 21.94 12.56 2.60
CA ILE A 370 22.44 12.81 3.96
C ILE A 370 23.10 14.21 4.04
N GLU A 371 23.96 14.54 3.07
CA GLU A 371 24.62 15.84 3.00
C GLU A 371 23.59 16.97 2.93
N VAL A 372 22.68 16.92 1.96
CA VAL A 372 21.67 17.97 1.73
C VAL A 372 20.71 18.10 2.91
N PHE A 373 20.24 16.99 3.46
CA PHE A 373 19.34 16.98 4.61
C PHE A 373 19.99 17.65 5.83
N SER A 374 21.26 17.32 6.11
CA SER A 374 22.01 17.91 7.23
C SER A 374 22.22 19.42 7.08
N GLN A 375 22.54 19.88 5.86
CA GLN A 375 22.67 21.31 5.55
C GLN A 375 21.32 22.03 5.69
N ALA A 376 20.23 21.44 5.18
CA ALA A 376 18.89 21.98 5.29
C ALA A 376 18.44 22.07 6.76
N ALA A 377 18.66 21.03 7.56
CA ALA A 377 18.31 21.02 8.99
C ALA A 377 19.03 22.16 9.73
N THR A 378 20.34 22.34 9.50
CA THR A 378 21.10 23.44 10.10
C THR A 378 20.58 24.82 9.67
N ARG A 379 20.33 24.99 8.37
CA ARG A 379 19.82 26.26 7.83
C ARG A 379 18.43 26.62 8.37
N LEU A 380 17.51 25.65 8.38
CA LEU A 380 16.11 25.88 8.78
C LEU A 380 16.02 26.19 10.28
N ARG A 381 16.82 25.55 11.13
CA ARG A 381 16.89 25.87 12.55
C ARG A 381 17.39 27.29 12.83
N ASN A 382 18.39 27.75 12.07
CA ASN A 382 18.93 29.11 12.23
C ASN A 382 17.91 30.21 11.90
N ILE A 383 16.85 29.90 11.17
CA ILE A 383 15.77 30.86 10.83
C ILE A 383 14.46 30.57 11.56
N SER A 384 14.37 29.45 12.29
CA SER A 384 13.18 29.10 13.07
C SER A 384 13.13 29.93 14.35
N SER A 385 11.97 30.52 14.63
CA SER A 385 11.68 31.19 15.91
C SER A 385 11.35 30.23 17.05
N SER A 386 11.21 28.95 16.72
CA SER A 386 10.79 27.87 17.65
C SER A 386 11.95 27.03 18.15
N TYR A 387 13.19 27.38 17.79
CA TYR A 387 14.40 26.64 18.15
C TYR A 387 15.42 27.51 18.90
#